data_0ae14adb44bbdf02de583d1bf635976a
#
_entry.id   0ae14adb44bbdf02de583d1bf635976a
#
_cell.length_a   1.000
_cell.length_b   1.000
_cell.length_c   1.000
_cell.angle_alpha   90.00
_cell.angle_beta   90.00
_cell.angle_gamma   90.00
#
_symmetry.space_group_name_H-M   'P 1'
#
loop_
_entity.id
_entity.type
_entity.pdbx_description
1 polymer ?
#
loop_
_entity_poly.entity_id
_entity_poly.type
_entity_poly.pdbx_seq_one_letter_code
_entity_poly.pdbx_strand_id
1 'polypeptide(L)'
;MKFFKKLAPAVALALCFGIGGCGDTSFSVKLGYNDGTLPNEDGTLFYREYDESLFYRNDLTLKKVADPSVIYVEEGEYAGKLFLYGTSNTLSVRGIGVWQSDDGVHWDSYGVAFEPETASWGYSSLWAPEVIYDGAGKYYMTYSARNSNTIAAGGKYYGNTYIGLAVSDSPAGPFVQWTGTNADGAEIGLGDPIFDPAKITAVDGVACEAGHYARYRFLDSSLFADGDELYMYFSRGKDRYNVLTPGADYAYGKETSEIWGVKMKDFSTPDYSTVTRLTKVGYNTVDGETEADYNDIDRERASADQINEAPQMYKRDGVYYLTYSVGGTTSNFYSVAQALGSSPLGPFTKLSKADGGLVLGTEMNWIQAAGTGHHSFTPIGDELFIFHHEGADRYTIDSENRAIAYDRAGMAENSKGQKVLAANGPTSYSLQPLPAAISGYKNIAPEAEVSVSGLKEGSDKKWLTDGFFASHLTGVVGETEFDAGTTAEISLRWKEYRTVGALLLYNSIDYDKTFYRIARISLSVRTASGATGTAVADNAAFPFDETTNYSSQQLMFAGSNLVLDFNDIEVNGITITFRAPRSEGSVAVGDICVLGK
;
A
#
# COMPACT_ATOMS: atom_id res chain seq x y z
N MET A 1 19.57 18.23 -20.86
CA MET A 1 19.99 17.06 -21.65
C MET A 1 18.81 16.65 -22.53
N LYS A 2 19.02 16.40 -23.82
CA LYS A 2 17.94 16.35 -24.80
C LYS A 2 17.10 15.09 -24.65
N PHE A 3 15.83 15.26 -24.32
CA PHE A 3 14.82 14.21 -24.44
C PHE A 3 14.64 13.82 -25.90
N PHE A 4 15.07 12.64 -26.26
CA PHE A 4 14.61 11.97 -27.46
C PHE A 4 13.22 11.38 -27.16
N LYS A 5 12.17 12.09 -27.57
CA LYS A 5 10.88 11.43 -27.79
C LYS A 5 11.10 10.39 -28.89
N LYS A 6 11.28 9.14 -28.53
CA LYS A 6 11.06 8.05 -29.47
C LYS A 6 9.55 7.99 -29.72
N LEU A 7 9.14 8.50 -30.87
CA LEU A 7 7.85 8.13 -31.44
C LEU A 7 7.90 6.59 -31.63
N ALA A 8 7.14 5.87 -30.86
CA ALA A 8 6.86 4.48 -31.14
C ALA A 8 6.22 4.42 -32.55
N PRO A 9 6.71 3.58 -33.46
CA PRO A 9 6.02 3.37 -34.72
C PRO A 9 4.67 2.72 -34.39
N ALA A 10 3.57 3.39 -34.72
CA ALA A 10 2.27 2.76 -34.74
C ALA A 10 2.37 1.54 -35.65
N VAL A 11 2.41 0.35 -35.07
CA VAL A 11 2.26 -0.89 -35.84
C VAL A 11 0.79 -0.92 -36.24
N ALA A 12 0.50 -0.31 -37.38
CA ALA A 12 -0.77 -0.49 -38.03
C ALA A 12 -0.94 -2.00 -38.27
N LEU A 13 -1.99 -2.57 -37.72
CA LEU A 13 -2.44 -3.93 -38.01
C LEU A 13 -2.68 -3.99 -39.52
N ALA A 14 -1.64 -4.36 -40.27
CA ALA A 14 -1.70 -4.46 -41.70
C ALA A 14 -2.46 -5.76 -42.05
N LEU A 15 -3.79 -5.66 -42.06
CA LEU A 15 -4.68 -6.68 -42.57
C LEU A 15 -4.55 -6.72 -44.08
N CYS A 16 -3.83 -7.71 -44.60
CA CYS A 16 -3.89 -8.04 -46.02
C CYS A 16 -5.27 -8.62 -46.34
N PHE A 17 -6.19 -7.79 -46.82
CA PHE A 17 -7.48 -8.24 -47.35
C PHE A 17 -7.24 -8.85 -48.74
N GLY A 18 -7.43 -10.17 -48.83
CA GLY A 18 -7.69 -10.81 -50.13
C GLY A 18 -9.07 -10.37 -50.63
N ILE A 19 -9.13 -9.67 -51.76
CA ILE A 19 -10.38 -9.27 -52.40
C ILE A 19 -11.04 -10.54 -52.99
N GLY A 20 -12.11 -10.99 -52.40
CA GLY A 20 -12.88 -12.12 -52.94
C GLY A 20 -14.14 -12.45 -52.12
N GLY A 21 -15.29 -11.95 -52.56
CA GLY A 21 -16.63 -12.52 -52.27
C GLY A 21 -17.34 -11.98 -51.01
N CYS A 22 -18.60 -11.61 -51.21
CA CYS A 22 -19.58 -11.37 -50.13
C CYS A 22 -19.72 -12.63 -49.26
N GLY A 23 -19.13 -12.59 -48.06
CA GLY A 23 -19.23 -13.65 -47.06
C GLY A 23 -18.30 -13.31 -45.91
N ASP A 24 -18.79 -13.45 -44.72
CA ASP A 24 -18.14 -13.44 -43.42
C ASP A 24 -16.92 -12.49 -43.26
N THR A 25 -17.13 -11.37 -42.58
CA THR A 25 -16.09 -10.37 -42.32
C THR A 25 -15.18 -10.75 -41.13
N SER A 26 -15.16 -12.02 -40.71
CA SER A 26 -14.32 -12.51 -39.62
C SER A 26 -12.88 -12.74 -40.05
N PHE A 27 -11.93 -12.41 -39.18
CA PHE A 27 -10.51 -12.62 -39.38
C PHE A 27 -9.87 -13.28 -38.14
N SER A 28 -8.69 -13.87 -38.32
CA SER A 28 -7.86 -14.35 -37.22
C SER A 28 -6.42 -13.85 -37.43
N VAL A 29 -5.83 -13.32 -36.37
CA VAL A 29 -4.48 -12.75 -36.39
C VAL A 29 -3.70 -13.16 -35.13
N LYS A 30 -2.40 -13.38 -35.28
CA LYS A 30 -1.51 -13.52 -34.13
C LYS A 30 -1.34 -12.18 -33.44
N LEU A 31 -1.37 -12.20 -32.09
CA LEU A 31 -0.98 -11.06 -31.28
C LEU A 31 0.55 -10.94 -31.29
N GLY A 32 1.02 -9.72 -31.46
CA GLY A 32 2.41 -9.34 -31.24
C GLY A 32 2.51 -8.51 -29.96
N TYR A 33 3.72 -8.18 -29.58
CA TYR A 33 3.99 -7.27 -28.48
C TYR A 33 3.88 -5.81 -28.88
N ASN A 34 3.79 -4.96 -27.86
CA ASN A 34 3.74 -3.52 -28.03
C ASN A 34 5.02 -2.94 -28.67
N ASP A 35 6.16 -3.56 -28.43
CA ASP A 35 7.44 -3.24 -29.08
C ASP A 35 7.58 -3.77 -30.52
N GLY A 36 6.55 -4.45 -31.02
CA GLY A 36 6.55 -5.10 -32.35
C GLY A 36 7.33 -6.41 -32.39
N THR A 37 7.84 -6.89 -31.24
CA THR A 37 8.48 -8.21 -31.20
C THR A 37 7.42 -9.30 -31.19
N LEU A 38 7.57 -10.27 -32.03
CA LEU A 38 6.77 -11.51 -31.98
C LEU A 38 7.31 -12.38 -30.83
N PRO A 39 6.46 -13.23 -30.23
CA PRO A 39 6.96 -14.27 -29.35
C PRO A 39 8.11 -15.02 -30.02
N ASN A 40 9.13 -15.35 -29.23
CA ASN A 40 10.19 -16.22 -29.77
C ASN A 40 9.61 -17.50 -30.37
N GLU A 41 10.39 -18.14 -31.23
CA GLU A 41 10.00 -19.40 -31.90
C GLU A 41 9.63 -20.49 -30.87
N ASP A 42 10.15 -20.45 -29.66
CA ASP A 42 9.79 -21.32 -28.54
C ASP A 42 8.51 -20.92 -27.82
N GLY A 43 7.88 -19.82 -28.24
CA GLY A 43 6.66 -19.29 -27.64
C GLY A 43 6.87 -18.54 -26.33
N THR A 44 8.11 -18.21 -25.96
CA THR A 44 8.41 -17.41 -24.76
C THR A 44 8.07 -15.96 -25.05
N LEU A 45 7.27 -15.39 -24.18
CA LEU A 45 6.95 -13.98 -24.17
C LEU A 45 8.06 -13.22 -23.42
N PHE A 46 8.65 -12.19 -24.03
CA PHE A 46 9.66 -11.39 -23.36
C PHE A 46 9.06 -10.22 -22.63
N TYR A 47 9.43 -10.08 -21.37
CA TYR A 47 8.94 -9.07 -20.44
C TYR A 47 9.95 -7.98 -20.14
N ARG A 48 11.05 -7.96 -20.85
CA ARG A 48 12.14 -7.05 -20.53
C ARG A 48 11.89 -5.62 -20.96
N GLU A 49 10.94 -5.42 -21.83
CA GLU A 49 10.54 -4.09 -22.29
C GLU A 49 9.03 -3.97 -22.18
N TYR A 50 8.53 -3.74 -20.98
CA TYR A 50 7.14 -3.35 -20.75
C TYR A 50 6.98 -1.84 -20.90
N ASP A 51 5.78 -1.42 -21.23
CA ASP A 51 5.44 -0.01 -21.33
C ASP A 51 5.30 0.59 -19.92
N GLU A 52 6.33 1.31 -19.46
CA GLU A 52 6.35 1.99 -18.16
C GLU A 52 5.21 3.01 -18.01
N SER A 53 4.51 3.39 -19.08
CA SER A 53 3.34 4.25 -19.01
C SER A 53 2.06 3.54 -18.56
N LEU A 54 2.06 2.20 -18.52
CA LEU A 54 0.92 1.38 -18.11
C LEU A 54 1.17 0.63 -16.80
N PHE A 55 2.42 0.35 -16.49
CA PHE A 55 2.79 -0.57 -15.42
C PHE A 55 3.89 -0.01 -14.53
N TYR A 56 3.91 -0.50 -13.30
CA TYR A 56 5.02 -0.30 -12.38
C TYR A 56 5.45 -1.62 -11.74
N ARG A 57 6.60 -1.58 -11.11
CA ARG A 57 7.12 -2.61 -10.22
C ARG A 57 7.79 -1.92 -9.04
N ASN A 58 7.65 -2.48 -7.85
CA ASN A 58 8.35 -1.99 -6.68
C ASN A 58 9.84 -2.38 -6.74
N ASP A 59 10.64 -1.64 -7.51
CA ASP A 59 12.07 -1.86 -7.69
C ASP A 59 12.91 -1.35 -6.52
N LEU A 60 12.27 -0.81 -5.49
CA LEU A 60 12.90 -0.29 -4.26
C LEU A 60 14.02 0.72 -4.55
N THR A 61 13.76 1.63 -5.49
CA THR A 61 14.75 2.61 -5.94
C THR A 61 15.02 3.67 -4.88
N LEU A 62 14.01 4.08 -4.11
CA LEU A 62 14.15 5.05 -3.02
C LEU A 62 14.52 4.33 -1.72
N LYS A 63 15.84 4.22 -1.49
CA LYS A 63 16.43 3.53 -0.33
C LYS A 63 16.83 4.51 0.76
N LYS A 64 16.93 3.99 1.99
CA LYS A 64 17.31 4.75 3.21
C LYS A 64 16.28 5.84 3.56
N VAL A 65 15.07 5.63 3.15
CA VAL A 65 13.91 6.42 3.52
C VAL A 65 12.88 5.49 4.14
N ALA A 66 12.20 5.95 5.15
CA ALA A 66 11.21 5.17 5.87
C ALA A 66 10.02 6.03 6.27
N ASP A 67 9.01 5.38 6.82
CA ASP A 67 7.85 6.04 7.43
C ASP A 67 7.21 7.04 6.42
N PRO A 68 6.76 6.53 5.25
CA PRO A 68 6.29 7.38 4.17
C PRO A 68 4.95 8.03 4.50
N SER A 69 4.85 9.32 4.25
CA SER A 69 3.61 10.03 4.03
C SER A 69 3.57 10.49 2.58
N VAL A 70 2.55 10.11 1.85
CA VAL A 70 2.46 10.42 0.42
C VAL A 70 1.14 11.12 0.12
N ILE A 71 1.22 12.21 -0.64
CA ILE A 71 0.06 12.92 -1.15
C ILE A 71 0.08 12.95 -2.68
N TYR A 72 -1.08 12.82 -3.29
CA TYR A 72 -1.29 13.06 -4.72
C TYR A 72 -1.95 14.43 -4.89
N VAL A 73 -1.36 15.27 -5.75
CA VAL A 73 -1.87 16.60 -6.00
C VAL A 73 -2.77 16.57 -7.24
N GLU A 74 -4.06 16.83 -7.05
CA GLU A 74 -5.04 16.75 -8.13
C GLU A 74 -5.09 18.01 -8.98
N GLU A 75 -4.81 19.18 -8.39
CA GLU A 75 -4.99 20.48 -9.04
C GLU A 75 -3.80 21.42 -8.81
N GLY A 76 -3.71 22.48 -9.62
CA GLY A 76 -2.72 23.53 -9.46
C GLY A 76 -1.39 23.26 -10.16
N GLU A 77 -0.33 23.88 -9.68
CA GLU A 77 1.01 23.84 -10.28
C GLU A 77 1.59 22.42 -10.34
N TYR A 78 1.27 21.61 -9.33
CA TYR A 78 1.78 20.26 -9.18
C TYR A 78 0.76 19.17 -9.52
N ALA A 79 -0.29 19.52 -10.28
CA ALA A 79 -1.32 18.56 -10.66
C ALA A 79 -0.73 17.31 -11.34
N GLY A 80 -1.17 16.13 -10.91
CA GLY A 80 -0.69 14.84 -11.39
C GLY A 80 0.61 14.36 -10.73
N LYS A 81 1.13 15.07 -9.72
CA LYS A 81 2.38 14.71 -9.03
C LYS A 81 2.09 14.06 -7.67
N LEU A 82 2.96 13.14 -7.31
CA LEU A 82 3.06 12.56 -5.98
C LEU A 82 4.20 13.24 -5.22
N PHE A 83 3.95 13.58 -3.97
CA PHE A 83 4.97 14.06 -3.03
C PHE A 83 5.06 13.09 -1.86
N LEU A 84 6.28 12.63 -1.59
CA LEU A 84 6.61 11.74 -0.49
C LEU A 84 7.46 12.49 0.52
N TYR A 85 7.07 12.37 1.77
CA TYR A 85 7.84 12.80 2.94
C TYR A 85 8.20 11.57 3.75
N GLY A 86 9.37 11.56 4.35
CA GLY A 86 9.80 10.38 5.10
C GLY A 86 10.89 10.65 6.12
N THR A 87 11.05 9.71 7.03
CA THR A 87 12.18 9.65 7.93
C THR A 87 13.46 9.42 7.12
N SER A 88 14.39 10.35 7.22
CA SER A 88 15.61 10.36 6.39
C SER A 88 16.89 10.43 7.22
N ASN A 89 16.91 9.84 8.42
CA ASN A 89 18.06 9.88 9.34
C ASN A 89 19.35 9.36 8.70
N THR A 90 19.23 8.44 7.74
CA THR A 90 20.36 7.79 7.08
C THR A 90 20.92 8.60 5.92
N LEU A 91 20.21 9.63 5.48
CA LEU A 91 20.63 10.51 4.40
C LEU A 91 21.53 11.66 4.86
N SER A 92 21.91 11.70 6.12
CA SER A 92 22.68 12.80 6.71
C SER A 92 21.99 14.17 6.57
N VAL A 93 20.67 14.17 6.37
CA VAL A 93 19.88 15.39 6.24
C VAL A 93 19.41 15.80 7.63
N ARG A 94 19.60 17.05 7.93
CA ARG A 94 18.97 17.64 9.10
C ARG A 94 17.59 18.10 8.71
N GLY A 95 16.56 17.36 9.15
CA GLY A 95 15.17 17.70 8.82
C GLY A 95 14.43 16.53 8.16
N ILE A 96 13.33 16.85 7.52
CA ILE A 96 12.48 15.92 6.79
C ILE A 96 12.67 16.16 5.30
N GLY A 97 13.04 15.12 4.57
CA GLY A 97 13.20 15.19 3.12
C GLY A 97 11.85 15.15 2.39
N VAL A 98 11.86 15.62 1.15
CA VAL A 98 10.75 15.50 0.22
C VAL A 98 11.23 15.03 -1.14
N TRP A 99 10.47 14.12 -1.74
CA TRP A 99 10.67 13.59 -3.09
C TRP A 99 9.40 13.77 -3.90
N GLN A 100 9.58 13.93 -5.21
CA GLN A 100 8.49 14.05 -6.17
C GLN A 100 8.54 12.86 -7.14
N SER A 101 7.37 12.39 -7.54
CA SER A 101 7.23 11.33 -8.55
C SER A 101 6.05 11.59 -9.47
N ASP A 102 6.14 11.04 -10.69
CA ASP A 102 5.05 11.00 -11.66
C ASP A 102 4.34 9.64 -11.68
N ASP A 103 4.93 8.60 -11.09
CA ASP A 103 4.47 7.22 -11.18
C ASP A 103 4.43 6.47 -9.83
N GLY A 104 4.97 7.06 -8.77
CA GLY A 104 5.06 6.45 -7.44
C GLY A 104 6.24 5.50 -7.25
N VAL A 105 7.04 5.23 -8.28
CA VAL A 105 8.21 4.35 -8.24
C VAL A 105 9.50 5.12 -8.41
N HIS A 106 9.54 6.01 -9.39
CA HIS A 106 10.71 6.82 -9.69
C HIS A 106 10.61 8.15 -8.96
N TRP A 107 11.46 8.33 -7.98
CA TRP A 107 11.44 9.47 -7.08
C TRP A 107 12.63 10.38 -7.30
N ASP A 108 12.35 11.61 -7.65
CA ASP A 108 13.35 12.68 -7.72
C ASP A 108 13.43 13.41 -6.36
N SER A 109 14.64 13.57 -5.82
CA SER A 109 14.83 14.35 -4.61
C SER A 109 14.53 15.81 -4.87
N TYR A 110 13.54 16.35 -4.19
CA TYR A 110 13.20 17.76 -4.25
C TYR A 110 13.98 18.59 -3.23
N GLY A 111 14.46 17.95 -2.16
CA GLY A 111 15.28 18.57 -1.13
C GLY A 111 14.80 18.31 0.30
N VAL A 112 14.91 19.30 1.15
CA VAL A 112 14.45 19.27 2.54
C VAL A 112 13.14 20.04 2.63
N ALA A 113 12.05 19.31 2.96
CA ALA A 113 10.74 19.92 3.16
C ALA A 113 10.67 20.76 4.42
N PHE A 114 11.26 20.23 5.51
CA PHE A 114 11.23 20.87 6.82
C PHE A 114 12.59 20.76 7.52
N GLU A 115 13.20 21.87 7.84
CA GLU A 115 14.37 21.98 8.70
C GLU A 115 14.02 22.85 9.92
N PRO A 116 13.98 22.26 11.14
CA PRO A 116 13.63 23.04 12.33
C PRO A 116 14.74 24.01 12.70
N GLU A 117 14.36 25.17 13.21
CA GLU A 117 15.29 26.13 13.78
C GLU A 117 16.01 25.56 15.01
N THR A 118 17.22 26.03 15.30
CA THR A 118 17.97 25.61 16.49
C THR A 118 17.27 25.95 17.79
N ALA A 119 16.38 26.93 17.79
CA ALA A 119 15.54 27.30 18.93
C ALA A 119 14.31 26.41 19.09
N SER A 120 14.03 25.53 18.10
CA SER A 120 12.90 24.60 18.20
C SER A 120 13.06 23.65 19.38
N TRP A 121 11.94 23.28 19.99
CA TRP A 121 11.89 22.27 21.05
C TRP A 121 12.46 20.93 20.58
N GLY A 122 12.24 20.58 19.31
CA GLY A 122 12.60 19.33 18.69
C GLY A 122 13.42 19.52 17.41
N TYR A 123 14.67 20.03 17.52
CA TYR A 123 15.53 20.27 16.37
C TYR A 123 16.36 19.05 15.95
N SER A 124 16.18 17.91 16.59
CA SER A 124 16.94 16.67 16.29
C SER A 124 16.05 15.44 16.32
N SER A 125 16.50 14.38 15.63
CA SER A 125 15.78 13.11 15.58
C SER A 125 14.33 13.29 15.13
N LEU A 126 14.16 13.82 13.92
CA LEU A 126 12.86 14.00 13.29
C LEU A 126 12.47 12.71 12.59
N TRP A 127 11.27 12.23 12.86
CA TRP A 127 10.75 10.98 12.33
C TRP A 127 9.28 11.09 11.96
N ALA A 128 8.85 10.14 11.11
CA ALA A 128 7.45 9.86 10.79
C ALA A 128 6.63 11.14 10.52
N PRO A 129 6.98 11.90 9.48
CA PRO A 129 6.14 13.00 9.04
C PRO A 129 4.82 12.48 8.50
N GLU A 130 3.74 13.22 8.73
CA GLU A 130 2.47 12.98 8.08
C GLU A 130 1.90 14.29 7.56
N VAL A 131 1.55 14.33 6.27
CA VAL A 131 1.12 15.56 5.60
C VAL A 131 -0.33 15.44 5.16
N ILE A 132 -1.13 16.45 5.51
CA ILE A 132 -2.50 16.60 5.06
C ILE A 132 -2.69 17.97 4.39
N TYR A 133 -3.50 18.01 3.32
CA TYR A 133 -3.96 19.24 2.68
C TYR A 133 -5.29 19.67 3.27
N ASP A 134 -5.45 20.96 3.58
CA ASP A 134 -6.66 21.49 4.23
C ASP A 134 -7.81 21.81 3.24
N GLY A 135 -7.59 21.61 1.94
CA GLY A 135 -8.55 21.99 0.91
C GLY A 135 -8.63 23.50 0.64
N ALA A 136 -7.84 24.31 1.34
CA ALA A 136 -7.88 25.78 1.27
C ALA A 136 -6.52 26.42 0.91
N GLY A 137 -5.53 25.61 0.55
CA GLY A 137 -4.23 26.06 0.08
C GLY A 137 -3.08 25.86 1.06
N LYS A 138 -3.31 25.19 2.19
CA LYS A 138 -2.27 24.89 3.15
C LYS A 138 -2.02 23.41 3.30
N TYR A 139 -0.77 23.05 3.46
CA TYR A 139 -0.30 21.72 3.82
C TYR A 139 0.18 21.74 5.26
N TYR A 140 -0.34 20.84 6.06
CA TYR A 140 0.03 20.68 7.47
C TYR A 140 0.79 19.36 7.63
N MET A 141 1.98 19.46 8.23
CA MET A 141 2.85 18.31 8.52
C MET A 141 2.91 18.11 10.04
N THR A 142 2.40 16.99 10.54
CA THR A 142 2.78 16.54 11.87
C THR A 142 4.08 15.75 11.78
N TYR A 143 4.90 15.80 12.83
CA TYR A 143 6.18 15.09 12.90
C TYR A 143 6.53 14.71 14.33
N SER A 144 7.31 13.67 14.47
CA SER A 144 7.89 13.27 15.74
C SER A 144 9.30 13.82 15.89
N ALA A 145 9.64 14.35 17.06
CA ALA A 145 10.99 14.79 17.35
C ALA A 145 11.37 14.58 18.82
N ARG A 146 12.67 14.45 19.08
CA ARG A 146 13.17 14.43 20.47
C ARG A 146 13.18 15.84 21.04
N ASN A 147 12.65 15.96 22.24
CA ASN A 147 12.76 17.20 22.99
C ASN A 147 14.21 17.45 23.39
N SER A 148 14.86 18.33 22.66
CA SER A 148 16.30 18.64 22.79
C SER A 148 16.58 19.98 23.47
N ASN A 149 15.56 20.87 23.60
CA ASN A 149 15.75 22.20 24.14
C ASN A 149 15.76 22.29 25.67
N THR A 150 15.37 21.24 26.36
CA THR A 150 15.37 21.22 27.82
C THR A 150 16.74 20.91 28.44
N ILE A 151 17.77 20.68 27.63
CA ILE A 151 19.16 20.48 28.11
C ILE A 151 19.63 21.69 28.94
N ALA A 152 19.50 22.89 28.39
CA ALA A 152 20.00 24.12 29.02
C ALA A 152 19.27 24.48 30.31
N ALA A 153 18.08 23.95 30.54
CA ALA A 153 17.23 24.25 31.68
C ALA A 153 17.18 23.10 32.71
N GLY A 154 17.91 22.01 32.53
CA GLY A 154 17.76 20.81 33.36
C GLY A 154 16.36 20.20 33.23
N GLY A 155 15.76 20.32 32.05
CA GLY A 155 14.37 20.02 31.81
C GLY A 155 14.01 18.56 32.11
N LYS A 156 12.94 18.40 32.86
CA LYS A 156 12.43 17.14 33.41
C LYS A 156 12.13 16.05 32.34
N TYR A 157 11.95 16.45 31.09
CA TYR A 157 11.49 15.58 30.00
C TYR A 157 12.44 15.55 28.80
N TYR A 158 13.68 15.95 29.01
CA TYR A 158 14.71 15.91 27.98
C TYR A 158 14.88 14.50 27.39
N GLY A 159 14.95 14.43 26.09
CA GLY A 159 15.14 13.17 25.35
C GLY A 159 13.85 12.39 25.06
N ASN A 160 12.69 12.78 25.60
CA ASN A 160 11.41 12.21 25.23
C ASN A 160 11.00 12.65 23.82
N THR A 161 10.19 11.84 23.17
CA THR A 161 9.65 12.13 21.83
C THR A 161 8.26 12.75 21.97
N TYR A 162 8.05 13.87 21.28
CA TYR A 162 6.78 14.59 21.22
C TYR A 162 6.39 14.86 19.76
N ILE A 163 5.19 15.43 19.57
CA ILE A 163 4.61 15.70 18.26
C ILE A 163 4.65 17.20 17.98
N GLY A 164 5.21 17.57 16.84
CA GLY A 164 5.23 18.92 16.31
C GLY A 164 4.28 19.12 15.15
N LEU A 165 4.09 20.37 14.74
CA LEU A 165 3.33 20.78 13.58
C LEU A 165 4.16 21.77 12.77
N ALA A 166 4.17 21.57 11.45
CA ALA A 166 4.72 22.53 10.49
C ALA A 166 3.70 22.80 9.39
N VAL A 167 3.79 23.94 8.73
CA VAL A 167 2.84 24.39 7.71
C VAL A 167 3.57 24.94 6.50
N SER A 168 2.99 24.72 5.31
CA SER A 168 3.48 25.25 4.04
C SER A 168 2.32 25.64 3.12
N ASP A 169 2.60 26.56 2.19
CA ASP A 169 1.72 26.90 1.06
C ASP A 169 1.97 26.00 -0.17
N SER A 170 2.94 25.10 -0.09
CA SER A 170 3.35 24.24 -1.20
C SER A 170 3.58 22.81 -0.72
N PRO A 171 3.21 21.77 -1.51
CA PRO A 171 3.53 20.39 -1.16
C PRO A 171 5.05 20.15 -1.15
N ALA A 172 5.82 20.89 -1.93
CA ALA A 172 7.28 20.79 -1.93
C ALA A 172 7.94 21.44 -0.69
N GLY A 173 7.18 22.16 0.11
CA GLY A 173 7.72 23.00 1.18
C GLY A 173 8.20 24.39 0.64
N PRO A 174 9.02 25.13 1.42
CA PRO A 174 9.47 24.78 2.75
C PRO A 174 8.31 24.80 3.77
N PHE A 175 8.29 23.79 4.62
CA PHE A 175 7.45 23.81 5.80
C PHE A 175 8.14 24.60 6.91
N VAL A 176 7.35 25.34 7.68
CA VAL A 176 7.82 26.12 8.82
C VAL A 176 7.11 25.64 10.06
N GLN A 177 7.85 25.45 11.17
CA GLN A 177 7.21 25.09 12.44
C GLN A 177 6.09 26.06 12.75
N TRP A 178 4.91 25.51 13.03
CA TRP A 178 3.76 26.34 13.37
C TRP A 178 3.99 27.06 14.70
N THR A 179 3.76 28.36 14.71
CA THR A 179 3.77 29.21 15.90
C THR A 179 2.61 30.19 15.82
N GLY A 180 2.05 30.57 16.94
CA GLY A 180 0.95 31.52 17.00
C GLY A 180 0.01 31.28 18.15
N THR A 181 -1.09 32.02 18.16
CA THR A 181 -2.16 31.85 19.14
C THR A 181 -3.09 30.73 18.70
N ASN A 182 -3.24 29.68 19.49
CA ASN A 182 -4.10 28.54 19.20
C ASN A 182 -5.58 28.82 19.55
N ALA A 183 -6.51 27.90 19.25
CA ALA A 183 -7.95 28.07 19.50
C ALA A 183 -8.31 28.23 21.00
N ASP A 184 -7.43 27.84 21.90
CA ASP A 184 -7.60 28.07 23.35
C ASP A 184 -7.07 29.44 23.83
N GLY A 185 -6.55 30.26 22.90
CA GLY A 185 -5.94 31.56 23.22
C GLY A 185 -4.53 31.43 23.80
N ALA A 186 -3.91 30.28 23.75
CA ALA A 186 -2.55 30.07 24.23
C ALA A 186 -1.52 30.40 23.12
N GLU A 187 -0.47 31.11 23.47
CA GLU A 187 0.67 31.34 22.59
C GLU A 187 1.54 30.06 22.50
N ILE A 188 1.76 29.57 21.29
CA ILE A 188 2.64 28.47 20.96
C ILE A 188 3.87 29.04 20.26
N GLY A 189 5.02 28.87 20.87
CA GLY A 189 6.30 29.33 20.34
C GLY A 189 7.16 28.19 19.78
N LEU A 190 8.36 28.52 19.29
CA LEU A 190 9.32 27.52 18.83
C LEU A 190 9.72 26.50 19.92
N GLY A 191 9.62 26.90 21.18
CA GLY A 191 9.93 26.03 22.33
C GLY A 191 8.84 25.00 22.67
N ASP A 192 7.69 25.02 22.01
CA ASP A 192 6.51 24.25 22.38
C ASP A 192 6.17 23.18 21.31
N PRO A 193 5.98 21.90 21.70
CA PRO A 193 5.36 20.92 20.81
C PRO A 193 3.87 21.23 20.65
N ILE A 194 3.27 20.78 19.52
CA ILE A 194 1.84 20.97 19.31
C ILE A 194 1.01 20.08 20.23
N PHE A 195 1.50 18.89 20.52
CA PHE A 195 0.93 17.98 21.49
C PHE A 195 1.85 17.85 22.70
N ASP A 196 1.46 18.43 23.82
CA ASP A 196 2.17 18.38 25.08
C ASP A 196 1.50 17.37 26.03
N PRO A 197 2.12 16.19 26.24
CA PRO A 197 1.53 15.17 27.11
C PRO A 197 1.32 15.60 28.56
N ALA A 198 2.02 16.64 29.01
CA ALA A 198 1.83 17.18 30.36
C ALA A 198 0.46 17.86 30.56
N LYS A 199 -0.20 18.23 29.45
CA LYS A 199 -1.52 18.86 29.43
C LYS A 199 -2.68 17.86 29.40
N ILE A 200 -2.42 16.57 29.30
CA ILE A 200 -3.47 15.53 29.34
C ILE A 200 -4.13 15.56 30.71
N THR A 201 -5.44 15.82 30.76
CA THR A 201 -6.23 15.94 31.97
C THR A 201 -7.21 14.79 32.18
N ALA A 202 -7.47 14.02 31.11
CA ALA A 202 -8.28 12.81 31.16
C ALA A 202 -7.84 11.82 30.08
N VAL A 203 -8.04 10.54 30.33
CA VAL A 203 -7.89 9.46 29.35
C VAL A 203 -9.10 8.55 29.47
N ASP A 204 -9.73 8.19 28.35
CA ASP A 204 -10.98 7.40 28.31
C ASP A 204 -12.10 8.02 29.18
N GLY A 205 -12.16 9.34 29.27
CA GLY A 205 -13.09 10.05 30.12
C GLY A 205 -12.76 10.00 31.61
N VAL A 206 -11.66 9.37 32.04
CA VAL A 206 -11.21 9.29 33.41
C VAL A 206 -10.16 10.37 33.67
N ALA A 207 -10.41 11.24 34.63
CA ALA A 207 -9.47 12.31 35.01
C ALA A 207 -8.14 11.75 35.50
N CYS A 208 -7.05 12.40 35.12
CA CYS A 208 -5.70 12.05 35.53
C CYS A 208 -4.96 13.25 36.14
N GLU A 209 -3.91 12.97 36.89
CA GLU A 209 -3.07 14.00 37.50
C GLU A 209 -2.27 14.73 36.39
N ALA A 210 -2.18 16.05 36.49
CA ALA A 210 -1.42 16.88 35.58
C ALA A 210 0.05 16.43 35.51
N GLY A 211 0.57 16.31 34.30
CA GLY A 211 1.94 15.85 34.05
C GLY A 211 2.16 14.33 34.17
N HIS A 212 1.12 13.55 34.44
CA HIS A 212 1.24 12.09 34.56
C HIS A 212 1.87 11.46 33.31
N TYR A 213 1.45 11.92 32.14
CA TYR A 213 1.90 11.37 30.85
C TYR A 213 3.12 12.07 30.25
N ALA A 214 3.62 13.14 30.85
CA ALA A 214 4.76 13.91 30.32
C ALA A 214 6.05 13.11 30.12
N ARG A 215 6.19 11.96 30.77
CA ARG A 215 7.35 11.08 30.69
C ARG A 215 7.23 9.98 29.65
N TYR A 216 6.09 9.88 28.94
CA TYR A 216 5.89 8.88 27.90
C TYR A 216 6.27 9.44 26.54
N ARG A 217 6.61 8.54 25.61
CA ARG A 217 6.86 8.88 24.21
C ARG A 217 5.52 9.00 23.48
N PHE A 218 5.40 10.03 22.67
CA PHE A 218 4.29 10.24 21.75
C PHE A 218 4.89 10.50 20.38
N LEU A 219 4.56 9.65 19.40
CA LEU A 219 5.17 9.66 18.07
C LEU A 219 4.22 9.10 17.01
N ASP A 220 4.64 9.16 15.76
CA ASP A 220 3.93 8.61 14.60
C ASP A 220 2.50 9.15 14.52
N SER A 221 2.37 10.45 14.51
CA SER A 221 1.06 11.08 14.47
C SER A 221 0.52 11.19 13.06
N SER A 222 -0.80 10.98 12.91
CA SER A 222 -1.54 11.26 11.70
C SER A 222 -2.77 12.11 11.99
N LEU A 223 -3.16 12.97 11.05
CA LEU A 223 -4.36 13.78 11.11
C LEU A 223 -5.46 13.17 10.23
N PHE A 224 -6.69 13.27 10.68
CA PHE A 224 -7.85 12.79 9.96
C PHE A 224 -8.99 13.79 10.05
N ALA A 225 -9.45 14.27 8.89
CA ALA A 225 -10.62 15.13 8.79
C ALA A 225 -11.87 14.30 8.53
N ASP A 226 -12.91 14.51 9.32
CA ASP A 226 -14.22 13.87 9.18
C ASP A 226 -15.32 14.94 9.09
N GLY A 227 -15.59 15.40 7.90
CA GLY A 227 -16.41 16.59 7.68
C GLY A 227 -15.76 17.82 8.28
N ASP A 228 -16.47 18.48 9.19
CA ASP A 228 -15.96 19.69 9.90
C ASP A 228 -15.15 19.33 11.15
N GLU A 229 -14.99 18.05 11.47
CA GLU A 229 -14.27 17.60 12.65
C GLU A 229 -12.87 17.11 12.28
N LEU A 230 -11.90 17.37 13.16
CA LEU A 230 -10.51 16.98 12.99
C LEU A 230 -10.06 16.12 14.16
N TYR A 231 -9.29 15.09 13.86
CA TYR A 231 -8.73 14.15 14.83
C TYR A 231 -7.24 13.96 14.58
N MET A 232 -6.50 13.67 15.65
CA MET A 232 -5.12 13.24 15.56
C MET A 232 -4.96 11.90 16.26
N TYR A 233 -4.32 10.97 15.57
CA TYR A 233 -3.94 9.66 16.10
C TYR A 233 -2.44 9.60 16.28
N PHE A 234 -1.97 8.82 17.24
CA PHE A 234 -0.54 8.71 17.51
C PHE A 234 -0.23 7.45 18.32
N SER A 235 1.02 7.05 18.27
CA SER A 235 1.58 5.99 19.10
C SER A 235 1.97 6.54 20.46
N ARG A 236 1.50 5.90 21.52
CA ARG A 236 1.97 6.15 22.89
C ARG A 236 2.90 5.01 23.29
N GLY A 237 4.18 5.24 23.25
CA GLY A 237 5.20 4.31 23.69
C GLY A 237 5.65 4.54 25.12
N LYS A 238 6.10 3.49 25.77
CA LYS A 238 6.81 3.58 27.04
C LYS A 238 8.30 3.66 26.77
N ASP A 239 9.00 4.56 27.45
CA ASP A 239 10.44 4.65 27.33
C ASP A 239 11.11 3.49 28.09
N ARG A 240 11.88 2.69 27.37
CA ARG A 240 12.70 1.60 27.89
C ARG A 240 13.65 2.05 29.01
N TYR A 241 14.04 3.31 29.01
CA TYR A 241 15.04 3.87 29.91
C TYR A 241 14.47 4.66 31.09
N ASN A 242 13.19 5.00 31.08
CA ASN A 242 12.53 5.75 32.16
C ASN A 242 11.93 4.86 33.26
N VAL A 243 12.60 3.79 33.62
CA VAL A 243 12.21 2.86 34.69
C VAL A 243 12.47 3.49 36.09
N LEU A 244 12.14 4.75 36.29
CA LEU A 244 12.40 5.41 37.57
C LEU A 244 11.18 5.53 38.46
N THR A 245 10.09 4.81 38.20
CA THR A 245 8.93 4.80 39.09
C THR A 245 8.66 3.40 39.61
N PRO A 246 8.92 3.13 40.89
CA PRO A 246 8.46 1.90 41.54
C PRO A 246 6.94 1.82 41.46
N GLY A 247 6.41 0.69 40.95
CA GLY A 247 4.96 0.46 40.89
C GLY A 247 4.31 0.70 39.53
N ALA A 248 5.07 1.03 38.47
CA ALA A 248 4.53 0.98 37.12
C ALA A 248 4.42 -0.50 36.67
N ASP A 249 3.31 -0.86 36.03
CA ASP A 249 3.00 -2.20 35.48
C ASP A 249 3.96 -2.62 34.38
N TYR A 250 5.22 -2.90 34.71
CA TYR A 250 6.24 -3.30 33.74
C TYR A 250 6.79 -4.68 34.05
N ALA A 251 6.59 -5.59 33.12
CA ALA A 251 7.52 -6.67 32.94
C ALA A 251 8.83 -6.08 32.40
N TYR A 252 9.89 -6.21 33.15
CA TYR A 252 11.24 -5.79 32.82
C TYR A 252 11.61 -6.23 31.39
N GLY A 253 11.88 -5.29 30.49
CA GLY A 253 12.56 -5.57 29.23
C GLY A 253 11.73 -5.60 27.96
N LYS A 254 10.45 -5.27 27.96
CA LYS A 254 9.66 -5.15 26.71
C LYS A 254 9.15 -3.72 26.54
N GLU A 255 9.48 -3.09 25.43
CA GLU A 255 8.80 -1.87 25.00
C GLU A 255 7.38 -2.23 24.58
N THR A 256 6.38 -1.43 24.98
CA THR A 256 5.00 -1.56 24.50
C THR A 256 4.53 -0.22 24.00
N SER A 257 3.92 -0.19 22.82
CA SER A 257 3.23 0.98 22.32
C SER A 257 1.79 0.65 21.95
N GLU A 258 0.92 1.64 22.11
CA GLU A 258 -0.52 1.56 21.88
C GLU A 258 -0.94 2.73 21.03
N ILE A 259 -2.00 2.57 20.24
CA ILE A 259 -2.58 3.69 19.50
C ILE A 259 -3.55 4.45 20.39
N TRP A 260 -3.36 5.75 20.41
CA TRP A 260 -4.21 6.72 21.09
C TRP A 260 -4.75 7.73 20.08
N GLY A 261 -5.85 8.40 20.42
CA GLY A 261 -6.45 9.45 19.61
C GLY A 261 -6.91 10.62 20.46
N VAL A 262 -7.06 11.76 19.81
CA VAL A 262 -7.55 13.01 20.41
C VAL A 262 -8.37 13.79 19.37
N LYS A 263 -9.46 14.44 19.78
CA LYS A 263 -10.15 15.40 18.95
C LYS A 263 -9.34 16.69 18.87
N MET A 264 -9.27 17.29 17.71
CA MET A 264 -8.62 18.57 17.49
C MET A 264 -9.68 19.67 17.36
N LYS A 265 -9.44 20.85 17.91
CA LYS A 265 -10.30 22.03 17.73
C LYS A 265 -9.98 22.74 16.41
N ASP A 266 -8.72 22.70 16.03
CA ASP A 266 -8.14 23.08 14.74
C ASP A 266 -6.82 22.31 14.55
N PHE A 267 -6.09 22.56 13.47
CA PHE A 267 -4.80 21.87 13.19
C PHE A 267 -3.76 22.04 14.29
N SER A 268 -3.90 23.08 15.13
CA SER A 268 -2.92 23.46 16.14
C SER A 268 -3.35 23.17 17.58
N THR A 269 -4.59 22.78 17.82
CA THR A 269 -5.19 22.78 19.18
C THR A 269 -5.82 21.45 19.53
N PRO A 270 -5.09 20.54 20.21
CA PRO A 270 -5.67 19.32 20.76
C PRO A 270 -6.66 19.61 21.88
N ASP A 271 -7.80 18.91 21.90
CA ASP A 271 -8.69 18.87 23.06
C ASP A 271 -8.26 17.77 24.02
N TYR A 272 -7.38 18.09 24.95
CA TYR A 272 -6.79 17.16 25.91
C TYR A 272 -7.79 16.43 26.82
N SER A 273 -9.06 16.85 26.84
CA SER A 273 -10.13 16.17 27.58
C SER A 273 -10.69 14.96 26.82
N THR A 274 -10.40 14.84 25.52
CA THR A 274 -10.90 13.79 24.64
C THR A 274 -9.87 12.69 24.36
N VAL A 275 -8.72 12.74 24.99
CA VAL A 275 -7.67 11.73 24.77
C VAL A 275 -8.19 10.33 25.11
N THR A 276 -8.08 9.42 24.15
CA THR A 276 -8.66 8.09 24.23
C THR A 276 -7.67 7.04 23.79
N ARG A 277 -7.58 5.91 24.48
CA ARG A 277 -6.84 4.73 24.05
C ARG A 277 -7.67 3.98 23.02
N LEU A 278 -7.07 3.66 21.88
CA LEU A 278 -7.77 3.01 20.78
C LEU A 278 -7.38 1.54 20.61
N THR A 279 -6.16 1.18 20.99
CA THR A 279 -5.71 -0.22 20.97
C THR A 279 -4.99 -0.60 22.26
N LYS A 280 -4.94 -1.90 22.53
CA LYS A 280 -4.14 -2.51 23.59
C LYS A 280 -3.41 -3.70 23.00
N VAL A 281 -2.10 -3.73 23.14
CA VAL A 281 -1.28 -4.83 22.60
C VAL A 281 -1.68 -6.14 23.26
N GLY A 282 -1.89 -7.17 22.44
CA GLY A 282 -2.25 -8.49 22.90
C GLY A 282 -3.75 -8.68 23.19
N TYR A 283 -4.61 -7.69 22.90
CA TYR A 283 -6.05 -7.76 23.17
C TYR A 283 -6.85 -7.22 21.98
N ASN A 284 -8.03 -7.78 21.76
CA ASN A 284 -8.91 -7.38 20.67
C ASN A 284 -9.60 -6.02 20.89
N THR A 285 -9.75 -5.60 22.15
CA THR A 285 -10.28 -4.28 22.54
C THR A 285 -9.46 -3.71 23.67
N VAL A 286 -9.58 -2.41 23.95
CA VAL A 286 -8.87 -1.75 25.07
C VAL A 286 -9.29 -2.27 26.43
N ASP A 287 -10.55 -2.70 26.56
CA ASP A 287 -11.11 -3.25 27.81
C ASP A 287 -11.11 -4.79 27.84
N GLY A 288 -10.52 -5.42 26.83
CA GLY A 288 -10.43 -6.87 26.73
C GLY A 288 -9.66 -7.48 27.89
N GLU A 289 -10.26 -8.46 28.58
CA GLU A 289 -9.62 -9.20 29.66
C GLU A 289 -8.91 -10.46 29.16
N THR A 290 -9.31 -10.96 27.97
CA THR A 290 -8.77 -12.18 27.39
C THR A 290 -7.91 -11.85 26.18
N GLU A 291 -6.77 -12.51 26.08
CA GLU A 291 -6.03 -12.58 24.84
C GLU A 291 -6.95 -13.20 23.79
N ALA A 292 -7.30 -12.43 22.79
CA ALA A 292 -8.12 -12.94 21.71
C ALA A 292 -7.24 -13.44 20.58
N ASP A 293 -7.76 -14.40 19.86
CA ASP A 293 -7.22 -14.87 18.59
C ASP A 293 -7.56 -13.87 17.50
N TYR A 294 -6.86 -12.72 17.53
CA TYR A 294 -7.05 -11.66 16.56
C TYR A 294 -5.73 -11.37 15.82
N ASN A 295 -5.82 -10.84 14.65
CA ASN A 295 -4.78 -10.41 13.71
C ASN A 295 -3.36 -11.02 13.92
N ASP A 296 -3.30 -12.33 14.19
CA ASP A 296 -2.06 -13.03 14.48
C ASP A 296 -1.32 -12.40 15.68
N ILE A 297 -1.79 -12.68 16.89
CA ILE A 297 -1.24 -12.16 18.14
C ILE A 297 0.28 -12.37 18.26
N ASP A 298 0.79 -13.44 17.62
CA ASP A 298 2.22 -13.71 17.58
C ASP A 298 2.98 -12.62 16.83
N ARG A 299 2.36 -11.94 15.84
CA ARG A 299 2.98 -10.82 15.16
C ARG A 299 3.09 -9.59 16.05
N GLU A 300 2.08 -9.26 16.85
CA GLU A 300 2.18 -8.17 17.82
C GLU A 300 3.26 -8.44 18.88
N ARG A 301 3.60 -9.70 19.11
CA ARG A 301 4.55 -10.16 20.12
C ARG A 301 5.84 -10.76 19.56
N ALA A 302 5.97 -10.83 18.24
CA ALA A 302 7.09 -11.52 17.57
C ALA A 302 8.45 -10.86 17.84
N SER A 303 8.48 -9.56 18.12
CA SER A 303 9.69 -8.87 18.52
C SER A 303 9.85 -8.81 20.03
N ALA A 304 11.04 -8.43 20.50
CA ALA A 304 11.25 -8.10 21.91
C ALA A 304 10.35 -6.95 22.38
N ASP A 305 9.88 -6.16 21.44
CA ASP A 305 9.01 -5.00 21.64
C ASP A 305 7.59 -5.37 21.20
N GLN A 306 6.61 -5.09 22.03
CA GLN A 306 5.19 -5.30 21.75
C GLN A 306 4.61 -4.01 21.21
N ILE A 307 4.32 -3.96 19.91
CA ILE A 307 4.13 -2.71 19.19
C ILE A 307 2.77 -2.66 18.48
N ASN A 308 2.03 -1.57 18.74
CA ASN A 308 1.06 -0.97 17.84
C ASN A 308 1.54 0.46 17.57
N GLU A 309 1.94 0.79 16.35
CA GLU A 309 2.48 2.10 15.99
C GLU A 309 2.01 2.57 14.61
N ALA A 310 2.37 3.80 14.22
CA ALA A 310 2.05 4.36 12.90
C ALA A 310 0.56 4.29 12.53
N PRO A 311 -0.34 4.88 13.32
CA PRO A 311 -1.78 4.84 13.05
C PRO A 311 -2.15 5.64 11.82
N GLN A 312 -3.10 5.09 11.05
CA GLN A 312 -3.82 5.78 9.99
C GLN A 312 -5.31 5.52 10.14
N MET A 313 -6.14 6.49 9.81
CA MET A 313 -7.58 6.33 9.83
C MET A 313 -8.14 6.41 8.40
N TYR A 314 -8.92 5.39 8.05
CA TYR A 314 -9.72 5.39 6.82
C TYR A 314 -11.19 5.26 7.17
N LYS A 315 -12.08 5.97 6.47
CA LYS A 315 -13.52 5.89 6.69
C LYS A 315 -14.23 5.52 5.40
N ARG A 316 -15.10 4.53 5.47
CA ARG A 316 -15.97 4.17 4.35
C ARG A 316 -17.31 3.65 4.87
N ASP A 317 -18.39 4.09 4.24
CA ASP A 317 -19.78 3.65 4.52
C ASP A 317 -20.15 3.71 6.02
N GLY A 318 -19.63 4.72 6.73
CA GLY A 318 -19.87 4.92 8.16
C GLY A 318 -19.04 4.04 9.11
N VAL A 319 -18.16 3.20 8.58
CA VAL A 319 -17.20 2.41 9.35
C VAL A 319 -15.84 3.11 9.37
N TYR A 320 -15.23 3.16 10.53
CA TYR A 320 -13.86 3.67 10.75
C TYR A 320 -12.90 2.50 10.82
N TYR A 321 -11.89 2.54 9.98
CA TYR A 321 -10.81 1.55 9.88
C TYR A 321 -9.57 2.18 10.47
N LEU A 322 -9.28 1.87 11.72
CA LEU A 322 -8.00 2.24 12.35
C LEU A 322 -6.96 1.21 11.92
N THR A 323 -6.03 1.63 11.08
CA THR A 323 -4.90 0.81 10.69
C THR A 323 -3.65 1.21 11.45
N TYR A 324 -2.78 0.27 11.73
CA TYR A 324 -1.56 0.48 12.52
C TYR A 324 -0.55 -0.63 12.25
N SER A 325 0.72 -0.34 12.52
CA SER A 325 1.79 -1.32 12.33
C SER A 325 2.01 -2.18 13.58
N VAL A 326 2.37 -3.44 13.34
CA VAL A 326 2.64 -4.45 14.38
C VAL A 326 3.95 -5.17 14.10
N GLY A 327 4.61 -5.71 15.12
CA GLY A 327 5.79 -6.56 15.00
C GLY A 327 7.15 -5.84 15.08
N GLY A 328 7.17 -4.52 15.12
CA GLY A 328 8.37 -3.69 15.26
C GLY A 328 9.22 -3.51 13.99
N THR A 329 9.78 -2.32 13.84
CA THR A 329 10.46 -1.82 12.62
C THR A 329 11.69 -2.61 12.17
N THR A 330 12.24 -3.46 13.00
CA THR A 330 13.43 -4.31 12.69
C THR A 330 13.07 -5.77 12.55
N SER A 331 11.77 -6.08 12.51
CA SER A 331 11.26 -7.43 12.36
C SER A 331 10.84 -7.69 10.92
N ASN A 332 11.23 -8.83 10.36
CA ASN A 332 10.72 -9.29 9.06
C ASN A 332 9.21 -9.52 9.06
N PHE A 333 8.60 -9.62 10.25
CA PHE A 333 7.15 -9.72 10.45
C PHE A 333 6.43 -8.39 10.63
N TYR A 334 7.15 -7.27 10.51
CA TYR A 334 6.51 -5.96 10.53
C TYR A 334 5.38 -5.92 9.51
N SER A 335 4.20 -5.55 9.92
CA SER A 335 2.98 -5.68 9.13
C SER A 335 1.99 -4.58 9.49
N VAL A 336 1.02 -4.34 8.62
CA VAL A 336 -0.09 -3.42 8.86
C VAL A 336 -1.32 -4.21 9.27
N ALA A 337 -1.85 -3.92 10.43
CA ALA A 337 -3.08 -4.49 10.99
C ALA A 337 -4.23 -3.47 10.97
N GLN A 338 -5.47 -3.93 11.25
CA GLN A 338 -6.63 -3.07 11.35
C GLN A 338 -7.55 -3.42 12.51
N ALA A 339 -8.25 -2.40 12.98
CA ALA A 339 -9.37 -2.52 13.91
C ALA A 339 -10.55 -1.68 13.41
N LEU A 340 -11.76 -2.14 13.60
CA LEU A 340 -12.97 -1.51 13.11
C LEU A 340 -13.73 -0.82 14.24
N GLY A 341 -14.25 0.36 13.95
CA GLY A 341 -15.06 1.15 14.89
C GLY A 341 -16.21 1.87 14.20
N SER A 342 -17.14 2.39 14.99
CA SER A 342 -18.29 3.19 14.52
C SER A 342 -18.13 4.68 14.79
N SER A 343 -17.01 5.09 15.36
CA SER A 343 -16.69 6.47 15.73
C SER A 343 -15.19 6.70 15.58
N PRO A 344 -14.74 7.92 15.30
CA PRO A 344 -13.32 8.23 15.09
C PRO A 344 -12.46 8.02 16.34
N LEU A 345 -13.04 8.07 17.54
CA LEU A 345 -12.36 7.75 18.80
C LEU A 345 -12.82 6.41 19.40
N GLY A 346 -13.38 5.53 18.56
CA GLY A 346 -13.74 4.17 18.94
C GLY A 346 -15.10 4.03 19.66
N PRO A 347 -15.33 2.93 20.37
CA PRO A 347 -14.39 1.82 20.56
C PRO A 347 -14.03 1.09 19.26
N PHE A 348 -12.79 0.59 19.20
CA PHE A 348 -12.31 -0.22 18.10
C PHE A 348 -12.17 -1.69 18.50
N THR A 349 -12.46 -2.58 17.55
CA THR A 349 -12.27 -4.02 17.71
C THR A 349 -11.30 -4.54 16.65
N LYS A 350 -10.21 -5.14 17.07
CA LYS A 350 -9.26 -5.82 16.19
C LYS A 350 -9.89 -7.10 15.65
N LEU A 351 -9.55 -7.41 14.41
CA LEU A 351 -10.04 -8.60 13.72
C LEU A 351 -9.02 -9.74 13.82
N SER A 352 -9.50 -10.98 13.74
CA SER A 352 -8.62 -12.12 13.54
C SER A 352 -7.96 -12.07 12.16
N LYS A 353 -6.84 -12.74 11.97
CA LYS A 353 -6.21 -12.89 10.65
C LYS A 353 -7.21 -13.44 9.62
N ALA A 354 -7.96 -14.47 9.98
CA ALA A 354 -8.96 -15.09 9.10
C ALA A 354 -10.12 -14.13 8.73
N ASP A 355 -10.39 -13.14 9.55
CA ASP A 355 -11.42 -12.13 9.32
C ASP A 355 -10.84 -10.85 8.67
N GLY A 356 -9.58 -10.86 8.25
CA GLY A 356 -8.92 -9.72 7.61
C GLY A 356 -8.24 -8.76 8.59
N GLY A 357 -7.77 -9.25 9.74
CA GLY A 357 -7.07 -8.43 10.73
C GLY A 357 -5.74 -7.84 10.25
N LEU A 358 -5.12 -8.44 9.24
CA LEU A 358 -3.94 -7.88 8.55
C LEU A 358 -4.34 -7.27 7.21
N VAL A 359 -3.88 -6.06 6.96
CA VAL A 359 -4.08 -5.34 5.69
C VAL A 359 -2.92 -5.62 4.74
N LEU A 360 -1.69 -5.59 5.24
CA LEU A 360 -0.46 -5.81 4.49
C LEU A 360 0.57 -6.49 5.39
N GLY A 361 1.35 -7.41 4.83
CA GLY A 361 2.41 -8.06 5.57
C GLY A 361 3.11 -9.15 4.75
N THR A 362 4.19 -9.71 5.29
CA THR A 362 4.96 -10.77 4.66
C THR A 362 4.93 -12.05 5.46
N GLU A 363 5.01 -13.20 4.79
CA GLU A 363 5.26 -14.50 5.39
C GLU A 363 6.69 -14.97 5.14
N MET A 364 7.29 -15.65 6.13
CA MET A 364 8.71 -16.06 6.07
C MET A 364 9.08 -16.96 4.90
N ASN A 365 8.13 -17.66 4.32
CA ASN A 365 8.42 -18.66 3.28
C ASN A 365 8.36 -18.10 1.85
N TRP A 366 7.92 -16.86 1.67
CA TRP A 366 7.66 -16.27 0.35
C TRP A 366 8.14 -14.81 0.36
N ILE A 367 9.42 -14.64 0.12
CA ILE A 367 10.06 -13.36 0.31
C ILE A 367 9.92 -12.53 -0.96
N GLN A 368 8.77 -11.93 -1.14
CA GLN A 368 8.66 -10.80 -2.06
C GLN A 368 9.10 -9.50 -1.37
N ALA A 369 8.91 -9.41 -0.07
CA ALA A 369 9.29 -8.27 0.76
C ALA A 369 9.57 -8.72 2.20
N ALA A 370 10.27 -7.94 2.97
CA ALA A 370 10.51 -8.16 4.39
C ALA A 370 10.16 -6.90 5.19
N GLY A 371 9.36 -7.09 6.24
CA GLY A 371 9.06 -6.02 7.19
C GLY A 371 8.26 -4.86 6.60
N THR A 372 7.12 -5.14 5.99
CA THR A 372 6.23 -4.16 5.37
C THR A 372 5.39 -3.46 6.42
N GLY A 373 5.60 -2.17 6.64
CA GLY A 373 4.84 -1.42 7.62
C GLY A 373 5.10 0.08 7.58
N HIS A 374 4.62 0.78 8.59
CA HIS A 374 4.59 2.23 8.69
C HIS A 374 4.08 2.84 7.38
N HIS A 375 2.79 2.78 7.21
CA HIS A 375 2.11 3.04 5.95
C HIS A 375 1.41 4.40 5.95
N SER A 376 1.12 4.89 4.74
CA SER A 376 0.10 5.92 4.51
C SER A 376 -0.84 5.49 3.39
N PHE A 377 -2.12 5.83 3.53
CA PHE A 377 -3.09 5.67 2.45
C PHE A 377 -3.14 6.93 1.60
N THR A 378 -2.99 6.74 0.29
CA THR A 378 -3.04 7.83 -0.67
C THR A 378 -4.12 7.54 -1.71
N PRO A 379 -5.20 8.31 -1.74
CA PRO A 379 -6.11 8.31 -2.88
C PRO A 379 -5.39 8.87 -4.12
N ILE A 380 -5.52 8.19 -5.26
CA ILE A 380 -5.04 8.64 -6.56
C ILE A 380 -6.20 8.51 -7.54
N GLY A 381 -6.91 9.61 -7.78
CA GLY A 381 -8.22 9.56 -8.43
C GLY A 381 -9.22 8.74 -7.60
N ASP A 382 -9.91 7.80 -8.24
CA ASP A 382 -10.90 6.94 -7.59
C ASP A 382 -10.30 5.69 -6.92
N GLU A 383 -8.98 5.51 -6.97
CA GLU A 383 -8.29 4.35 -6.45
C GLU A 383 -7.55 4.67 -5.15
N LEU A 384 -7.44 3.69 -4.26
CA LEU A 384 -6.73 3.80 -3.00
C LEU A 384 -5.42 3.02 -3.08
N PHE A 385 -4.33 3.64 -2.64
CA PHE A 385 -3.01 3.01 -2.54
C PHE A 385 -2.49 3.07 -1.13
N ILE A 386 -1.68 2.08 -0.77
CA ILE A 386 -0.95 2.01 0.48
C ILE A 386 0.54 2.14 0.19
N PHE A 387 1.15 3.25 0.60
CA PHE A 387 2.59 3.41 0.60
C PHE A 387 3.15 2.90 1.92
N HIS A 388 4.26 2.21 1.87
CA HIS A 388 4.88 1.62 3.05
C HIS A 388 6.40 1.53 2.88
N HIS A 389 7.12 1.27 3.94
CA HIS A 389 8.50 0.86 3.78
C HIS A 389 8.66 -0.65 3.92
N GLU A 390 9.72 -1.18 3.32
CA GLU A 390 10.15 -2.56 3.44
C GLU A 390 11.67 -2.67 3.42
N GLY A 391 12.22 -3.87 3.65
CA GLY A 391 13.65 -4.13 3.54
C GLY A 391 14.15 -3.93 2.11
N ALA A 392 15.15 -3.05 1.92
CA ALA A 392 15.65 -2.68 0.60
C ALA A 392 16.31 -3.82 -0.19
N ASP A 393 16.62 -4.93 0.45
CA ASP A 393 17.11 -6.16 -0.16
C ASP A 393 16.04 -7.26 -0.27
N ARG A 394 14.81 -6.96 0.18
CA ARG A 394 13.65 -7.87 0.20
C ARG A 394 13.76 -9.08 1.12
N TYR A 395 14.87 -9.27 1.80
CA TYR A 395 15.12 -10.45 2.64
C TYR A 395 15.20 -10.11 4.11
N THR A 396 15.73 -8.94 4.42
CA THR A 396 15.92 -8.48 5.78
C THR A 396 15.52 -7.03 5.93
N ILE A 397 15.15 -6.66 7.14
CA ILE A 397 14.86 -5.27 7.48
C ILE A 397 15.68 -4.88 8.71
N ASP A 398 16.28 -3.71 8.65
CA ASP A 398 16.90 -3.02 9.78
C ASP A 398 16.66 -1.52 9.65
N SER A 399 17.07 -0.75 10.64
CA SER A 399 16.84 0.70 10.67
C SER A 399 17.49 1.47 9.52
N GLU A 400 18.53 0.92 8.89
CA GLU A 400 19.31 1.55 7.83
C GLU A 400 18.97 1.01 6.42
N ASN A 401 18.28 -0.13 6.37
CA ASN A 401 17.99 -0.90 5.16
C ASN A 401 16.50 -0.86 4.82
N ARG A 402 15.91 0.33 4.78
CA ARG A 402 14.50 0.50 4.40
C ARG A 402 14.38 1.20 3.05
N ALA A 403 13.39 0.81 2.28
CA ALA A 403 13.04 1.41 0.99
C ALA A 403 11.54 1.57 0.88
N ILE A 404 11.11 2.46 0.00
CA ILE A 404 9.70 2.75 -0.23
C ILE A 404 9.14 1.86 -1.32
N ALA A 405 7.97 1.31 -1.04
CA ALA A 405 7.11 0.58 -1.97
C ALA A 405 5.67 1.05 -1.85
N TYR A 406 4.85 0.71 -2.83
CA TYR A 406 3.41 0.95 -2.74
C TYR A 406 2.62 -0.13 -3.46
N ASP A 407 1.41 -0.38 -2.98
CA ASP A 407 0.49 -1.35 -3.53
C ASP A 407 -0.92 -0.79 -3.57
N ARG A 408 -1.77 -1.35 -4.43
CA ARG A 408 -3.18 -0.99 -4.46
C ARG A 408 -3.86 -1.52 -3.21
N ALA A 409 -4.71 -0.71 -2.58
CA ALA A 409 -5.56 -1.10 -1.48
C ALA A 409 -7.04 -1.06 -1.89
N GLY A 410 -7.86 -1.84 -1.24
CA GLY A 410 -9.29 -1.91 -1.53
C GLY A 410 -10.09 -2.53 -0.41
N MET A 411 -11.37 -2.76 -0.69
CA MET A 411 -12.29 -3.38 0.26
C MET A 411 -12.55 -4.82 -0.13
N ALA A 412 -12.17 -5.75 0.72
CA ALA A 412 -12.55 -7.15 0.64
C ALA A 412 -13.75 -7.44 1.57
N GLU A 413 -14.34 -8.62 1.44
CA GLU A 413 -15.42 -9.08 2.31
C GLU A 413 -15.00 -10.35 3.03
N ASN A 414 -15.05 -10.32 4.36
CA ASN A 414 -14.73 -11.50 5.16
C ASN A 414 -15.89 -12.52 5.22
N SER A 415 -15.65 -13.67 5.85
CA SER A 415 -16.64 -14.73 5.97
C SER A 415 -17.91 -14.34 6.75
N LYS A 416 -17.86 -13.21 7.46
CA LYS A 416 -19.00 -12.67 8.25
C LYS A 416 -19.78 -11.60 7.48
N GLY A 417 -19.40 -11.33 6.21
CA GLY A 417 -20.02 -10.29 5.40
C GLY A 417 -19.58 -8.86 5.76
N GLN A 418 -18.51 -8.71 6.54
CA GLN A 418 -17.97 -7.39 6.88
C GLN A 418 -17.00 -6.93 5.79
N LYS A 419 -17.08 -5.67 5.41
CA LYS A 419 -16.07 -5.02 4.57
C LYS A 419 -14.84 -4.71 5.42
N VAL A 420 -13.68 -5.07 4.90
CA VAL A 420 -12.38 -4.86 5.54
C VAL A 420 -11.39 -4.32 4.52
N LEU A 421 -10.41 -3.57 4.96
CA LEU A 421 -9.31 -3.13 4.10
C LEU A 421 -8.40 -4.32 3.77
N ALA A 422 -7.96 -4.38 2.54
CA ALA A 422 -6.95 -5.33 2.10
C ALA A 422 -6.02 -4.65 1.09
N ALA A 423 -4.73 -4.91 1.18
CA ALA A 423 -3.77 -4.49 0.19
C ALA A 423 -3.54 -5.60 -0.84
N ASN A 424 -3.32 -5.22 -2.08
CA ASN A 424 -2.91 -6.13 -3.16
C ASN A 424 -1.38 -6.24 -3.17
N GLY A 425 -0.82 -6.71 -2.07
CA GLY A 425 0.64 -6.71 -1.84
C GLY A 425 1.06 -7.54 -0.62
N PRO A 426 2.36 -7.46 -0.28
CA PRO A 426 3.40 -6.64 -0.93
C PRO A 426 3.81 -7.23 -2.28
N THR A 427 4.06 -6.34 -3.26
CA THR A 427 4.46 -6.75 -4.62
C THR A 427 5.88 -6.33 -4.92
N SER A 428 6.70 -7.24 -5.39
CA SER A 428 8.09 -6.96 -5.74
C SER A 428 8.51 -7.51 -7.10
N TYR A 429 7.91 -8.61 -7.53
CA TYR A 429 8.31 -9.29 -8.78
C TYR A 429 7.27 -9.16 -9.88
N SER A 430 6.02 -8.91 -9.55
CA SER A 430 4.94 -8.78 -10.51
C SER A 430 4.79 -7.33 -10.97
N LEU A 431 4.51 -7.15 -12.25
CA LEU A 431 4.08 -5.86 -12.77
C LEU A 431 2.69 -5.54 -12.26
N GLN A 432 2.50 -4.31 -11.87
CA GLN A 432 1.24 -3.77 -11.39
C GLN A 432 0.74 -2.69 -12.34
N PRO A 433 -0.57 -2.56 -12.55
CA PRO A 433 -1.10 -1.43 -13.30
C PRO A 433 -0.82 -0.12 -12.57
N LEU A 434 -0.35 0.88 -13.28
CA LEU A 434 -0.30 2.25 -12.76
C LEU A 434 -1.70 2.73 -12.38
N PRO A 435 -1.82 3.67 -11.43
CA PRO A 435 -3.09 4.31 -11.14
C PRO A 435 -3.78 4.85 -12.39
N ALA A 436 -5.10 4.69 -12.46
CA ALA A 436 -5.87 5.13 -13.63
C ALA A 436 -5.74 6.62 -13.90
N ALA A 437 -5.59 7.44 -12.86
CA ALA A 437 -5.36 8.88 -12.97
C ALA A 437 -4.00 9.21 -13.65
N ILE A 438 -3.03 8.29 -13.58
CA ILE A 438 -1.71 8.44 -14.17
C ILE A 438 -1.67 7.83 -15.58
N SER A 439 -2.09 6.57 -15.72
CA SER A 439 -2.00 5.82 -16.99
C SER A 439 -3.13 6.14 -17.98
N GLY A 440 -4.28 6.60 -17.49
CA GLY A 440 -5.51 6.72 -18.27
C GLY A 440 -6.25 5.41 -18.52
N TYR A 441 -5.83 4.30 -17.87
CA TYR A 441 -6.45 2.98 -17.96
C TYR A 441 -6.88 2.48 -16.59
N LYS A 442 -8.02 1.81 -16.54
CA LYS A 442 -8.52 1.14 -15.32
C LYS A 442 -8.66 -0.35 -15.53
N ASN A 443 -8.69 -1.11 -14.44
CA ASN A 443 -9.05 -2.52 -14.52
C ASN A 443 -10.54 -2.67 -14.81
N ILE A 444 -10.88 -3.18 -15.99
CA ILE A 444 -12.27 -3.44 -16.43
C ILE A 444 -12.66 -4.91 -16.31
N ALA A 445 -11.80 -5.78 -15.81
CA ALA A 445 -12.13 -7.21 -15.63
C ALA A 445 -13.32 -7.44 -14.69
N PRO A 446 -13.50 -6.69 -13.58
CA PRO A 446 -14.67 -6.82 -12.71
C PRO A 446 -16.02 -6.51 -13.41
N GLU A 447 -15.99 -5.78 -14.52
CA GLU A 447 -17.19 -5.45 -15.31
C GLU A 447 -17.62 -6.58 -16.28
N ALA A 448 -16.78 -7.62 -16.43
CA ALA A 448 -17.03 -8.72 -17.34
C ALA A 448 -17.95 -9.79 -16.73
N GLU A 449 -18.72 -10.45 -17.60
CA GLU A 449 -19.33 -11.73 -17.24
C GLU A 449 -18.27 -12.84 -17.32
N VAL A 450 -18.00 -13.50 -16.20
CA VAL A 450 -16.99 -14.55 -16.09
C VAL A 450 -17.63 -15.93 -16.18
N SER A 451 -17.14 -16.76 -17.10
CA SER A 451 -17.45 -18.19 -17.19
C SER A 451 -16.18 -19.03 -17.13
N VAL A 452 -16.27 -20.20 -16.51
CA VAL A 452 -15.11 -21.05 -16.22
C VAL A 452 -15.46 -22.51 -16.45
N SER A 453 -14.53 -23.29 -17.03
CA SER A 453 -14.57 -24.76 -17.07
C SER A 453 -13.35 -25.36 -16.38
N GLY A 454 -13.48 -26.57 -15.85
CA GLY A 454 -12.39 -27.27 -15.14
C GLY A 454 -12.13 -26.76 -13.71
N LEU A 455 -13.10 -26.06 -13.13
CA LEU A 455 -13.01 -25.55 -11.77
C LEU A 455 -12.95 -26.71 -10.77
N LYS A 456 -12.03 -26.63 -9.81
CA LYS A 456 -11.93 -27.59 -8.72
C LYS A 456 -13.13 -27.49 -7.77
N GLU A 457 -13.61 -28.63 -7.27
CA GLU A 457 -14.71 -28.63 -6.30
C GLU A 457 -14.39 -27.78 -5.07
N GLY A 458 -15.31 -26.88 -4.72
CA GLY A 458 -15.16 -25.95 -3.60
C GLY A 458 -14.40 -24.66 -3.92
N SER A 459 -13.87 -24.52 -5.13
CA SER A 459 -13.27 -23.25 -5.58
C SER A 459 -14.32 -22.29 -6.09
N ASP A 460 -14.03 -20.98 -6.01
CA ASP A 460 -14.93 -19.92 -6.45
C ASP A 460 -14.27 -19.06 -7.55
N LYS A 461 -15.00 -18.87 -8.65
CA LYS A 461 -14.56 -18.02 -9.77
C LYS A 461 -14.54 -16.53 -9.45
N LYS A 462 -15.13 -16.09 -8.33
CA LYS A 462 -15.18 -14.68 -7.96
C LYS A 462 -13.78 -14.08 -7.76
N TRP A 463 -12.81 -14.92 -7.39
CA TRP A 463 -11.42 -14.51 -7.18
C TRP A 463 -10.63 -14.21 -8.47
N LEU A 464 -11.23 -14.47 -9.66
CA LEU A 464 -10.56 -14.22 -10.93
C LEU A 464 -10.50 -12.76 -11.34
N THR A 465 -11.36 -11.92 -10.78
CA THR A 465 -11.51 -10.52 -11.22
C THR A 465 -11.86 -9.59 -10.07
N ASP A 466 -11.50 -9.95 -8.84
CA ASP A 466 -11.76 -9.11 -7.66
C ASP A 466 -10.69 -8.03 -7.44
N GLY A 467 -9.60 -8.07 -8.21
CA GLY A 467 -8.49 -7.14 -8.15
C GLY A 467 -7.45 -7.45 -7.07
N PHE A 468 -7.55 -8.62 -6.44
CA PHE A 468 -6.61 -9.06 -5.41
C PHE A 468 -5.93 -10.36 -5.82
N PHE A 469 -4.62 -10.36 -5.95
CA PHE A 469 -3.87 -11.58 -6.32
C PHE A 469 -2.85 -12.01 -5.27
N ALA A 470 -2.50 -11.17 -4.34
CA ALA A 470 -1.38 -11.43 -3.45
C ALA A 470 -1.74 -11.13 -2.00
N SER A 471 -2.40 -12.05 -1.32
CA SER A 471 -2.49 -11.91 0.12
C SER A 471 -2.91 -13.17 0.85
N HIS A 472 -1.98 -14.05 1.11
CA HIS A 472 -2.21 -15.13 2.09
C HIS A 472 -2.42 -14.62 3.52
N LEU A 473 -2.04 -13.38 3.80
CA LEU A 473 -2.06 -12.87 5.15
C LEU A 473 -3.40 -12.32 5.58
N THR A 474 -4.18 -11.81 4.64
CA THR A 474 -5.45 -11.16 4.99
C THR A 474 -6.55 -12.14 5.35
N GLY A 475 -6.44 -13.41 4.95
CA GLY A 475 -7.47 -14.42 5.18
C GLY A 475 -8.81 -14.18 4.44
N VAL A 476 -8.93 -13.07 3.71
CA VAL A 476 -10.17 -12.63 3.04
C VAL A 476 -10.05 -12.58 1.52
N VAL A 477 -8.86 -12.80 1.01
CA VAL A 477 -8.56 -12.90 -0.43
C VAL A 477 -8.25 -14.35 -0.76
N GLY A 478 -8.82 -14.85 -1.84
CA GLY A 478 -8.63 -16.22 -2.31
C GLY A 478 -8.12 -16.29 -3.73
N GLU A 479 -7.90 -17.50 -4.21
CA GLU A 479 -7.50 -17.80 -5.57
C GLU A 479 -8.47 -18.79 -6.19
N THR A 480 -8.63 -18.73 -7.50
CA THR A 480 -9.46 -19.69 -8.23
C THR A 480 -8.64 -20.92 -8.58
N GLU A 481 -8.99 -22.08 -8.02
CA GLU A 481 -8.29 -23.35 -8.22
C GLU A 481 -8.94 -24.21 -9.32
N PHE A 482 -8.10 -24.91 -10.06
CA PHE A 482 -8.45 -25.84 -11.12
C PHE A 482 -7.82 -27.21 -10.87
N ASP A 483 -8.53 -28.28 -11.21
CA ASP A 483 -8.01 -29.64 -11.06
C ASP A 483 -6.80 -29.90 -11.97
N ALA A 484 -5.76 -30.53 -11.41
CA ALA A 484 -4.58 -30.93 -12.16
C ALA A 484 -4.92 -31.89 -13.30
N GLY A 485 -4.18 -31.77 -14.40
CA GLY A 485 -4.34 -32.62 -15.58
C GLY A 485 -5.55 -32.29 -16.45
N THR A 486 -6.40 -31.35 -16.05
CA THR A 486 -7.54 -30.89 -16.86
C THR A 486 -7.11 -29.79 -17.86
N THR A 487 -7.89 -29.62 -18.92
CA THR A 487 -7.86 -28.40 -19.71
C THR A 487 -8.89 -27.47 -19.15
N ALA A 488 -8.46 -26.33 -18.65
CA ALA A 488 -9.32 -25.30 -18.09
C ALA A 488 -9.50 -24.16 -19.11
N GLU A 489 -10.65 -23.52 -19.05
CA GLU A 489 -10.95 -22.35 -19.86
C GLU A 489 -11.62 -21.30 -18.99
N ILE A 490 -11.11 -20.07 -19.05
CA ILE A 490 -11.67 -18.89 -18.42
C ILE A 490 -12.08 -17.94 -19.53
N SER A 491 -13.33 -17.47 -19.51
CA SER A 491 -13.82 -16.49 -20.46
C SER A 491 -14.39 -15.28 -19.75
N LEU A 492 -13.92 -14.10 -20.17
CA LEU A 492 -14.45 -12.79 -19.80
C LEU A 492 -15.23 -12.22 -20.98
N ARG A 493 -16.45 -11.71 -20.75
CA ARG A 493 -17.30 -11.13 -21.79
C ARG A 493 -17.85 -9.80 -21.34
N TRP A 494 -17.74 -8.79 -22.21
CA TRP A 494 -18.39 -7.50 -22.04
C TRP A 494 -19.55 -7.40 -23.03
N LYS A 495 -20.61 -6.69 -22.64
CA LYS A 495 -21.77 -6.45 -23.51
C LYS A 495 -21.39 -5.62 -24.73
N GLU A 496 -20.50 -4.65 -24.51
CA GLU A 496 -20.01 -3.74 -25.52
C GLU A 496 -18.52 -3.96 -25.77
N TYR A 497 -18.04 -3.54 -26.92
CA TYR A 497 -16.60 -3.47 -27.18
C TYR A 497 -15.97 -2.40 -26.30
N ARG A 498 -14.83 -2.72 -25.74
CA ARG A 498 -14.05 -1.86 -24.85
C ARG A 498 -12.65 -1.68 -25.47
N THR A 499 -12.11 -0.47 -25.37
CA THR A 499 -10.72 -0.24 -25.75
C THR A 499 -9.82 -0.83 -24.68
N VAL A 500 -9.00 -1.80 -25.06
CA VAL A 500 -8.11 -2.54 -24.14
C VAL A 500 -6.66 -2.28 -24.52
N GLY A 501 -5.85 -1.83 -23.55
CA GLY A 501 -4.42 -1.61 -23.67
C GLY A 501 -3.59 -2.80 -23.20
N ALA A 502 -4.05 -3.57 -22.20
CA ALA A 502 -3.30 -4.71 -21.70
C ALA A 502 -4.17 -5.75 -21.00
N LEU A 503 -3.63 -6.97 -20.91
CA LEU A 503 -4.10 -8.08 -20.10
C LEU A 503 -2.97 -8.53 -19.18
N LEU A 504 -3.23 -8.58 -17.87
CA LEU A 504 -2.36 -9.18 -16.87
C LEU A 504 -3.04 -10.43 -16.31
N LEU A 505 -2.32 -11.52 -16.23
CA LEU A 505 -2.78 -12.76 -15.63
C LEU A 505 -1.83 -13.13 -14.49
N TYR A 506 -2.32 -13.10 -13.27
CA TYR A 506 -1.50 -13.36 -12.07
C TYR A 506 -1.53 -14.84 -11.70
N ASN A 507 -0.35 -15.36 -11.45
CA ASN A 507 -0.15 -16.72 -10.99
C ASN A 507 -0.48 -16.83 -9.50
N SER A 508 -0.67 -18.05 -9.03
CA SER A 508 -0.81 -18.34 -7.61
C SER A 508 0.37 -17.81 -6.80
N ILE A 509 0.10 -17.28 -5.61
CA ILE A 509 1.13 -17.00 -4.61
C ILE A 509 1.56 -18.26 -3.85
N ASP A 510 0.81 -19.35 -3.96
CA ASP A 510 1.20 -20.67 -3.48
C ASP A 510 2.06 -21.39 -4.53
N TYR A 511 3.34 -21.54 -4.23
CA TYR A 511 4.30 -22.20 -5.12
C TYR A 511 3.82 -23.57 -5.60
N ASP A 512 3.12 -24.32 -4.77
CA ASP A 512 2.63 -25.64 -5.13
C ASP A 512 1.43 -25.62 -6.07
N LYS A 513 0.81 -24.45 -6.29
CA LYS A 513 -0.31 -24.25 -7.20
C LYS A 513 0.01 -23.42 -8.43
N THR A 514 1.26 -22.97 -8.59
CA THR A 514 1.67 -22.19 -9.76
C THR A 514 1.60 -23.00 -11.05
N PHE A 515 1.34 -22.31 -12.16
CA PHE A 515 1.47 -22.87 -13.51
C PHE A 515 2.40 -21.98 -14.35
N TYR A 516 3.04 -22.56 -15.37
CA TYR A 516 4.12 -21.89 -16.07
C TYR A 516 3.80 -21.52 -17.53
N ARG A 517 2.65 -21.98 -18.05
CA ARG A 517 2.31 -21.74 -19.45
C ARG A 517 0.81 -21.70 -19.67
N ILE A 518 0.39 -20.70 -20.44
CA ILE A 518 -0.96 -20.61 -20.99
C ILE A 518 -0.94 -21.21 -22.39
N ALA A 519 -1.82 -22.17 -22.64
CA ALA A 519 -1.88 -22.82 -23.95
C ALA A 519 -2.36 -21.83 -25.02
N ARG A 520 -3.35 -20.99 -24.70
CA ARG A 520 -3.91 -20.05 -25.65
C ARG A 520 -4.63 -18.91 -24.96
N ILE A 521 -4.43 -17.69 -25.45
CA ILE A 521 -5.26 -16.53 -25.15
C ILE A 521 -5.89 -16.07 -26.46
N SER A 522 -7.21 -15.91 -26.44
CA SER A 522 -8.03 -15.54 -27.59
C SER A 522 -8.84 -14.30 -27.28
N LEU A 523 -8.74 -13.28 -28.10
CA LEU A 523 -9.48 -12.02 -27.95
C LEU A 523 -10.49 -11.91 -29.08
N SER A 524 -11.74 -11.65 -28.74
CA SER A 524 -12.77 -11.25 -29.71
C SER A 524 -12.61 -9.78 -30.01
N VAL A 525 -12.10 -9.42 -31.17
CA VAL A 525 -11.70 -8.06 -31.54
C VAL A 525 -12.55 -7.47 -32.65
N ARG A 526 -12.57 -6.13 -32.69
CA ARG A 526 -13.19 -5.35 -33.77
C ARG A 526 -12.19 -4.33 -34.31
N THR A 527 -12.05 -4.24 -35.60
CA THR A 527 -11.21 -3.22 -36.25
C THR A 527 -11.91 -1.86 -36.29
N ALA A 528 -11.15 -0.79 -36.55
CA ALA A 528 -11.69 0.53 -36.78
C ALA A 528 -12.69 0.60 -37.98
N SER A 529 -12.57 -0.31 -38.93
CA SER A 529 -13.54 -0.44 -40.05
C SER A 529 -14.82 -1.20 -39.69
N GLY A 530 -14.91 -1.71 -38.44
CA GLY A 530 -16.06 -2.49 -37.98
C GLY A 530 -16.02 -3.99 -38.25
N ALA A 531 -14.98 -4.49 -38.92
CA ALA A 531 -14.80 -5.93 -39.10
C ALA A 531 -14.46 -6.62 -37.77
N THR A 532 -15.08 -7.76 -37.51
CA THR A 532 -14.87 -8.54 -36.28
C THR A 532 -14.02 -9.77 -36.54
N GLY A 533 -13.26 -10.22 -35.56
CA GLY A 533 -12.39 -11.36 -35.69
C GLY A 533 -11.81 -11.85 -34.38
N THR A 534 -10.80 -12.69 -34.47
CA THR A 534 -10.11 -13.24 -33.30
C THR A 534 -8.61 -12.95 -33.40
N ALA A 535 -8.06 -12.38 -32.34
CA ALA A 535 -6.63 -12.25 -32.15
C ALA A 535 -6.16 -13.29 -31.12
N VAL A 536 -5.04 -13.97 -31.39
CA VAL A 536 -4.62 -15.16 -30.66
C VAL A 536 -3.16 -15.09 -30.28
N ALA A 537 -2.86 -15.39 -29.03
CA ALA A 537 -1.54 -15.71 -28.52
C ALA A 537 -1.51 -17.17 -28.07
N ASP A 538 -0.66 -17.96 -28.72
CA ASP A 538 -0.47 -19.37 -28.38
C ASP A 538 0.80 -19.56 -27.56
N ASN A 539 0.78 -20.50 -26.60
CA ASN A 539 1.91 -20.89 -25.77
C ASN A 539 2.54 -19.72 -24.98
N ALA A 540 1.71 -18.80 -24.51
CA ALA A 540 2.18 -17.73 -23.67
C ALA A 540 2.81 -18.27 -22.38
N ALA A 541 4.05 -17.90 -22.12
CA ALA A 541 4.80 -18.30 -20.94
C ALA A 541 4.91 -17.11 -19.98
N PHE A 542 4.90 -17.41 -18.69
CA PHE A 542 5.17 -16.42 -17.67
C PHE A 542 6.68 -16.08 -17.64
N PRO A 543 7.05 -14.88 -17.20
CA PRO A 543 8.45 -14.50 -17.13
C PRO A 543 9.20 -15.37 -16.13
N PHE A 544 10.44 -15.62 -16.46
CA PHE A 544 11.38 -16.28 -15.60
C PHE A 544 12.31 -15.22 -14.99
N ASP A 545 12.46 -15.19 -13.69
CA ASP A 545 13.44 -14.31 -13.06
C ASP A 545 14.85 -14.88 -13.26
N GLU A 546 15.67 -14.15 -14.01
CA GLU A 546 17.06 -14.52 -14.30
C GLU A 546 17.99 -14.49 -13.09
N THR A 547 17.57 -13.87 -11.98
CA THR A 547 18.39 -13.78 -10.78
C THR A 547 18.44 -15.09 -10.00
N THR A 548 17.52 -16.00 -10.26
CA THR A 548 17.51 -17.32 -9.65
C THR A 548 18.08 -18.35 -10.61
N ASN A 549 19.21 -18.94 -10.29
CA ASN A 549 19.92 -19.97 -11.06
C ASN A 549 19.17 -21.32 -11.16
N TYR A 550 17.88 -21.34 -11.26
CA TYR A 550 17.10 -22.56 -11.52
C TYR A 550 17.00 -22.84 -13.02
N SER A 551 18.14 -22.99 -13.66
CA SER A 551 18.30 -23.12 -15.10
C SER A 551 17.73 -24.41 -15.72
N SER A 552 17.15 -25.31 -14.94
CA SER A 552 16.67 -26.59 -15.46
C SER A 552 15.16 -26.83 -15.32
N GLN A 553 14.46 -26.00 -14.59
CA GLN A 553 13.02 -26.06 -14.46
C GLN A 553 12.48 -24.63 -14.58
N GLN A 554 11.68 -24.38 -15.58
CA GLN A 554 10.96 -23.12 -15.76
C GLN A 554 9.90 -22.98 -14.66
N LEU A 555 10.38 -22.89 -13.41
CA LEU A 555 9.56 -22.69 -12.25
C LEU A 555 9.11 -21.23 -12.26
N MET A 556 7.84 -21.04 -12.24
CA MET A 556 7.27 -19.72 -12.12
C MET A 556 7.30 -19.27 -10.69
N PHE A 557 7.62 -17.99 -10.52
CA PHE A 557 7.51 -17.40 -9.20
C PHE A 557 6.05 -17.34 -8.79
N ALA A 558 5.81 -17.67 -7.55
CA ALA A 558 4.55 -17.40 -6.91
C ALA A 558 4.23 -15.90 -7.02
N GLY A 559 3.01 -15.58 -7.41
CA GLY A 559 2.57 -14.19 -7.62
C GLY A 559 3.13 -13.48 -8.86
N SER A 560 3.92 -14.16 -9.71
CA SER A 560 4.34 -13.58 -10.97
C SER A 560 3.15 -13.39 -11.93
N ASN A 561 3.30 -12.55 -12.93
CA ASN A 561 2.24 -12.35 -13.91
C ASN A 561 2.70 -12.44 -15.37
N LEU A 562 1.79 -12.90 -16.19
CA LEU A 562 1.88 -12.78 -17.65
C LEU A 562 1.27 -11.44 -18.04
N VAL A 563 1.97 -10.69 -18.87
CA VAL A 563 1.47 -9.45 -19.44
C VAL A 563 1.38 -9.58 -20.96
N LEU A 564 0.22 -9.25 -21.50
CA LEU A 564 0.02 -8.97 -22.90
C LEU A 564 -0.33 -7.50 -23.04
N ASP A 565 0.50 -6.77 -23.71
CA ASP A 565 0.39 -5.36 -23.96
C ASP A 565 -0.14 -5.13 -25.38
N PHE A 566 -1.14 -4.26 -25.53
CA PHE A 566 -1.83 -4.03 -26.79
C PHE A 566 -1.78 -2.56 -27.16
N ASN A 567 -1.59 -2.25 -28.42
CA ASN A 567 -1.73 -0.88 -28.92
C ASN A 567 -3.20 -0.48 -29.09
N ASP A 568 -3.96 -0.38 -27.99
CA ASP A 568 -5.37 -0.03 -28.00
C ASP A 568 -6.20 -0.81 -29.03
N ILE A 569 -6.74 -1.91 -28.61
CA ILE A 569 -7.62 -2.75 -29.46
C ILE A 569 -9.04 -2.79 -28.89
N GLU A 570 -10.02 -2.84 -29.79
CA GLU A 570 -11.42 -3.00 -29.41
C GLU A 570 -11.73 -4.48 -29.12
N VAL A 571 -12.05 -4.81 -27.87
CA VAL A 571 -12.29 -6.18 -27.39
C VAL A 571 -13.64 -6.27 -26.68
N ASN A 572 -14.40 -7.33 -26.93
CA ASN A 572 -15.61 -7.65 -26.14
C ASN A 572 -15.57 -9.06 -25.53
N GLY A 573 -14.46 -9.79 -25.71
CA GLY A 573 -14.28 -11.10 -25.08
C GLY A 573 -12.84 -11.54 -25.05
N ILE A 574 -12.46 -12.14 -23.93
CA ILE A 574 -11.14 -12.75 -23.72
C ILE A 574 -11.39 -14.18 -23.27
N THR A 575 -10.70 -15.14 -23.90
CA THR A 575 -10.74 -16.55 -23.50
C THR A 575 -9.32 -17.02 -23.27
N ILE A 576 -9.05 -17.55 -22.08
CA ILE A 576 -7.76 -18.07 -21.64
C ILE A 576 -7.90 -19.58 -21.48
N THR A 577 -7.11 -20.35 -22.23
CA THR A 577 -7.10 -21.81 -22.19
C THR A 577 -5.75 -22.28 -21.68
N PHE A 578 -5.73 -23.12 -20.66
CA PHE A 578 -4.50 -23.68 -20.12
C PHE A 578 -4.68 -25.13 -19.71
N ARG A 579 -3.56 -25.84 -19.59
CA ARG A 579 -3.50 -27.18 -19.01
C ARG A 579 -2.79 -27.09 -17.69
N ALA A 580 -3.41 -27.66 -16.67
CA ALA A 580 -2.71 -27.87 -15.41
C ALA A 580 -1.54 -28.83 -15.66
N PRO A 581 -0.29 -28.39 -15.54
CA PRO A 581 0.87 -29.21 -15.95
C PRO A 581 1.22 -30.31 -14.97
N ARG A 582 0.55 -30.36 -13.82
CA ARG A 582 0.79 -31.32 -12.76
C ARG A 582 -0.09 -32.54 -12.94
N SER A 583 0.45 -33.71 -12.58
CA SER A 583 -0.30 -34.97 -12.60
C SER A 583 -1.23 -35.12 -11.39
N GLU A 584 -0.98 -34.36 -10.32
CA GLU A 584 -1.72 -34.42 -9.06
C GLU A 584 -1.83 -33.00 -8.46
N GLY A 585 -2.86 -32.79 -7.64
CA GLY A 585 -3.10 -31.51 -6.95
C GLY A 585 -3.97 -30.54 -7.73
N SER A 586 -3.73 -29.25 -7.57
CA SER A 586 -4.44 -28.18 -8.26
C SER A 586 -3.46 -27.12 -8.78
N VAL A 587 -3.91 -26.31 -9.72
CA VAL A 587 -3.28 -25.06 -10.07
C VAL A 587 -4.24 -23.93 -9.78
N ALA A 588 -3.73 -22.73 -9.50
CA ALA A 588 -4.56 -21.60 -9.18
C ALA A 588 -4.19 -20.35 -9.98
N VAL A 589 -5.21 -19.56 -10.27
CA VAL A 589 -5.09 -18.21 -10.84
C VAL A 589 -5.36 -17.23 -9.71
N GLY A 590 -4.43 -16.31 -9.49
CA GLY A 590 -4.56 -15.27 -8.47
C GLY A 590 -5.58 -14.21 -8.88
N ASP A 591 -5.39 -13.59 -10.04
CA ASP A 591 -6.31 -12.57 -10.56
C ASP A 591 -6.11 -12.37 -12.08
N ILE A 592 -7.07 -11.76 -12.71
CA ILE A 592 -7.02 -11.32 -14.11
C ILE A 592 -7.35 -9.83 -14.16
N CYS A 593 -6.38 -9.03 -14.54
CA CYS A 593 -6.57 -7.59 -14.74
C CYS A 593 -6.61 -7.28 -16.24
N VAL A 594 -7.60 -6.51 -16.66
CA VAL A 594 -7.72 -6.04 -18.04
C VAL A 594 -7.72 -4.52 -18.02
N LEU A 595 -6.65 -3.92 -18.54
CA LEU A 595 -6.54 -2.47 -18.62
C LEU A 595 -7.32 -1.95 -19.81
N GLY A 596 -8.35 -1.18 -19.54
CA GLY A 596 -9.23 -0.62 -20.56
C GLY A 596 -9.70 0.81 -20.27
N LYS A 597 -10.31 1.39 -21.32
CA LYS A 597 -10.95 2.72 -21.30
C LYS A 597 -12.44 2.58 -21.49
#